data_baea03fcfdd8be445a5445ca22b61cce
#
_entry.id   baea03fcfdd8be445a5445ca22b61cce
#
_cell.length_a   1.000
_cell.length_b   1.000
_cell.length_c   1.000
_cell.angle_alpha   90.00
_cell.angle_beta   90.00
_cell.angle_gamma   90.00
#
_symmetry.space_group_name_H-M   'P 1'
#
loop_
_entity.id
_entity.type
_entity.pdbx_description
1 polymer ?
#
loop_
_entity_poly.entity_id
_entity_poly.type
_entity_poly.pdbx_seq_one_letter_code
_entity_poly.pdbx_strand_id
1 'polypeptide(L)'
;MQDLSLFFSDIDREPYKTLFSRVDRVWDPLKNLDSILQSLMQSKTDSYSTELEGVCFDKSEKGLFVQKWIKLDQAVYLKELQIFIGSGTRLEPSTIIKGPTVIGENCDIRQGAYVRGNVFAGEGCVIGHATEVKNSILMDHSEAGHFNYIGDSILGRHVNMGAGS
;
A
#
# COMPACT_ATOMS: atom_id res chain seq x y z
N MET A 1 1.03 9.43 26.08
CA MET A 1 0.41 8.79 24.89
C MET A 1 -0.53 9.82 24.25
N GLN A 2 -0.33 10.13 22.99
CA GLN A 2 -1.23 11.05 22.27
C GLN A 2 -2.55 10.33 21.97
N ASP A 3 -3.65 11.07 22.01
CA ASP A 3 -4.93 10.54 21.56
C ASP A 3 -4.96 10.57 20.03
N LEU A 4 -4.74 9.40 19.42
CA LEU A 4 -4.66 9.26 17.96
C LEU A 4 -6.00 9.50 17.27
N SER A 5 -7.12 9.35 17.98
CA SER A 5 -8.45 9.60 17.43
C SER A 5 -8.67 11.08 17.05
N LEU A 6 -7.85 11.98 17.59
CA LEU A 6 -7.82 13.39 17.20
C LEU A 6 -7.26 13.62 15.78
N PHE A 7 -6.49 12.67 15.27
CA PHE A 7 -5.80 12.79 13.98
C PHE A 7 -6.38 11.85 12.91
N PHE A 8 -6.83 10.66 13.32
CA PHE A 8 -7.28 9.62 12.40
C PHE A 8 -8.59 9.02 12.88
N SER A 9 -9.54 8.85 11.96
CA SER A 9 -10.77 8.11 12.21
C SER A 9 -10.54 6.60 12.09
N ASP A 10 -11.39 5.82 12.78
CA ASP A 10 -11.45 4.34 12.65
C ASP A 10 -10.15 3.59 12.94
N ILE A 11 -9.25 4.14 13.76
CA ILE A 11 -8.01 3.48 14.16
C ILE A 11 -8.22 2.23 15.03
N ASP A 12 -9.41 2.06 15.61
CA ASP A 12 -9.77 0.89 16.41
C ASP A 12 -10.18 -0.32 15.56
N ARG A 13 -10.32 -0.14 14.24
CA ARG A 13 -10.69 -1.18 13.28
C ARG A 13 -9.42 -1.77 12.66
N GLU A 14 -9.42 -3.10 12.42
CA GLU A 14 -8.33 -3.71 11.62
C GLU A 14 -8.40 -3.25 10.15
N PRO A 15 -7.25 -3.04 9.50
CA PRO A 15 -5.89 -3.28 10.00
C PRO A 15 -5.27 -2.13 10.79
N TYR A 16 -5.97 -1.02 10.96
CA TYR A 16 -5.44 0.19 11.60
C TYR A 16 -5.12 -0.03 13.07
N LYS A 17 -5.93 -0.80 13.80
CA LYS A 17 -5.64 -1.19 15.17
C LYS A 17 -4.26 -1.84 15.32
N THR A 18 -3.88 -2.68 14.38
CA THR A 18 -2.54 -3.29 14.34
C THR A 18 -1.47 -2.27 13.96
N LEU A 19 -1.72 -1.46 12.93
CA LEU A 19 -0.78 -0.43 12.45
C LEU A 19 -0.45 0.61 13.53
N PHE A 20 -1.45 1.03 14.30
CA PHE A 20 -1.31 2.06 15.33
C PHE A 20 -1.19 1.48 16.75
N SER A 21 -0.91 0.18 16.89
CA SER A 21 -0.70 -0.42 18.19
C SER A 21 0.61 0.07 18.85
N ARG A 22 0.57 0.32 20.16
CA ARG A 22 1.75 0.68 20.97
C ARG A 22 2.53 1.90 20.47
N VAL A 23 1.81 2.93 20.06
CA VAL A 23 2.41 4.19 19.60
C VAL A 23 2.24 5.29 20.65
N ASP A 24 3.28 6.08 20.84
CA ASP A 24 3.26 7.27 21.70
C ASP A 24 3.03 8.54 20.88
N ARG A 25 3.46 8.54 19.63
CA ARG A 25 3.36 9.66 18.69
C ARG A 25 2.71 9.20 17.39
N VAL A 26 2.00 10.10 16.72
CA VAL A 26 1.25 9.81 15.48
C VAL A 26 2.10 9.19 14.37
N TRP A 27 3.39 9.47 14.31
CA TRP A 27 4.32 8.94 13.29
C TRP A 27 5.09 7.68 13.70
N ASP A 28 4.92 7.20 14.95
CA ASP A 28 5.65 6.01 15.40
C ASP A 28 5.38 4.73 14.58
N PRO A 29 4.19 4.54 13.97
CA PRO A 29 3.95 3.39 13.10
C PRO A 29 4.98 3.26 11.97
N LEU A 30 5.49 4.38 11.47
CA LEU A 30 6.44 4.38 10.34
C LEU A 30 7.80 3.78 10.72
N LYS A 31 8.19 3.84 11.99
CA LYS A 31 9.49 3.30 12.45
C LYS A 31 9.58 1.79 12.34
N ASN A 32 8.45 1.11 12.48
CA ASN A 32 8.35 -0.35 12.50
C ASN A 32 7.43 -0.88 11.40
N LEU A 33 7.17 -0.07 10.37
CA LEU A 33 6.19 -0.40 9.34
C LEU A 33 6.52 -1.71 8.63
N ASP A 34 7.80 -1.97 8.33
CA ASP A 34 8.25 -3.23 7.75
C ASP A 34 7.75 -4.45 8.55
N SER A 35 8.05 -4.50 9.83
CA SER A 35 7.66 -5.64 10.69
C SER A 35 6.15 -5.75 10.85
N ILE A 36 5.43 -4.63 10.88
CA ILE A 36 3.97 -4.61 10.94
C ILE A 36 3.37 -5.18 9.64
N LEU A 37 3.89 -4.75 8.48
CA LEU A 37 3.44 -5.27 7.17
C LEU A 37 3.67 -6.77 7.05
N GLN A 38 4.84 -7.26 7.48
CA GLN A 38 5.14 -8.68 7.49
C GLN A 38 4.14 -9.45 8.36
N SER A 39 3.83 -8.96 9.55
CA SER A 39 2.83 -9.56 10.44
C SER A 39 1.43 -9.58 9.82
N LEU A 40 1.01 -8.48 9.19
CA LEU A 40 -0.28 -8.41 8.49
C LEU A 40 -0.38 -9.40 7.34
N MET A 41 0.70 -9.58 6.59
CA MET A 41 0.75 -10.55 5.48
C MET A 41 0.75 -11.99 5.96
N GLN A 42 1.43 -12.29 7.08
CA GLN A 42 1.47 -13.65 7.66
C GLN A 42 0.12 -14.08 8.22
N SER A 43 -0.68 -13.14 8.72
CA SER A 43 -2.03 -13.42 9.24
C SER A 43 -3.05 -13.76 8.14
N LYS A 44 -2.70 -13.47 6.88
CA LYS A 44 -3.52 -13.75 5.70
C LYS A 44 -3.14 -15.13 5.16
N THR A 45 -3.75 -16.20 5.68
CA THR A 45 -3.45 -17.57 5.26
C THR A 45 -4.42 -18.09 4.20
N ASP A 46 -3.87 -18.78 3.21
CA ASP A 46 -4.42 -19.91 2.42
C ASP A 46 -5.50 -19.68 1.33
N SER A 47 -5.98 -18.47 1.08
CA SER A 47 -7.03 -18.25 0.06
C SER A 47 -6.64 -17.27 -1.05
N TYR A 48 -5.36 -17.03 -1.26
CA TYR A 48 -4.89 -16.04 -2.23
C TYR A 48 -4.16 -16.68 -3.39
N SER A 49 -4.28 -16.08 -4.59
CA SER A 49 -3.42 -16.45 -5.70
C SER A 49 -1.96 -16.11 -5.37
N THR A 50 -1.06 -17.01 -5.76
CA THR A 50 0.38 -16.78 -5.69
C THR A 50 0.97 -16.40 -7.05
N GLU A 51 0.10 -16.31 -8.06
CA GLU A 51 0.48 -16.02 -9.45
C GLU A 51 -0.23 -14.75 -9.92
N LEU A 52 0.47 -13.95 -10.67
CA LEU A 52 -0.05 -12.75 -11.31
C LEU A 52 0.48 -12.67 -12.74
N GLU A 53 -0.43 -12.75 -13.70
CA GLU A 53 -0.09 -12.61 -15.11
C GLU A 53 0.09 -11.14 -15.52
N GLY A 54 0.94 -10.90 -16.51
CA GLY A 54 1.15 -9.58 -17.09
C GLY A 54 2.10 -8.70 -16.30
N VAL A 55 2.99 -9.36 -15.57
CA VAL A 55 4.04 -8.72 -14.78
C VAL A 55 5.38 -9.39 -15.01
N CYS A 56 6.46 -8.65 -14.79
CA CYS A 56 7.81 -9.18 -14.62
C CYS A 56 8.22 -9.08 -13.16
N PHE A 57 8.94 -10.10 -12.68
CA PHE A 57 9.45 -10.13 -11.31
C PHE A 57 10.96 -9.90 -11.30
N ASP A 58 11.40 -9.02 -10.43
CA ASP A 58 12.80 -8.90 -10.03
C ASP A 58 12.95 -9.35 -8.58
N LYS A 59 13.42 -10.59 -8.39
CA LYS A 59 13.59 -11.17 -7.06
C LYS A 59 14.71 -10.51 -6.28
N SER A 60 15.75 -9.99 -6.93
CA SER A 60 16.88 -9.34 -6.28
C SER A 60 16.47 -8.01 -5.64
N GLU A 61 15.60 -7.27 -6.31
CA GLU A 61 15.06 -5.98 -5.86
C GLU A 61 13.71 -6.13 -5.13
N LYS A 62 13.22 -7.38 -4.94
CA LYS A 62 11.86 -7.66 -4.45
C LYS A 62 10.79 -6.84 -5.18
N GLY A 63 10.93 -6.74 -6.48
CA GLY A 63 10.16 -5.86 -7.34
C GLY A 63 9.23 -6.58 -8.29
N LEU A 64 8.09 -5.95 -8.54
CA LEU A 64 7.08 -6.30 -9.51
C LEU A 64 6.97 -5.15 -10.52
N PHE A 65 7.08 -5.46 -11.82
CA PHE A 65 6.90 -4.51 -12.91
C PHE A 65 5.68 -4.88 -13.74
N VAL A 66 4.71 -3.99 -13.83
CA VAL A 66 3.44 -4.21 -14.54
C VAL A 66 3.61 -3.92 -16.03
N GLN A 67 3.32 -4.91 -16.89
CA GLN A 67 3.51 -4.84 -18.33
C GLN A 67 2.22 -4.52 -19.11
N LYS A 68 1.07 -4.91 -18.56
CA LYS A 68 -0.25 -4.71 -19.18
C LYS A 68 -1.28 -4.27 -18.14
N TRP A 69 -2.43 -3.81 -18.57
CA TRP A 69 -3.57 -3.54 -17.71
C TRP A 69 -4.04 -4.80 -16.97
N ILE A 70 -4.17 -4.72 -15.67
CA ILE A 70 -4.62 -5.82 -14.82
C ILE A 70 -5.75 -5.30 -13.93
N LYS A 71 -6.82 -6.07 -13.80
CA LYS A 71 -7.80 -5.95 -12.73
C LYS A 71 -7.84 -7.28 -11.99
N LEU A 72 -7.64 -7.23 -10.70
CA LEU A 72 -7.60 -8.42 -9.87
C LEU A 72 -9.01 -8.87 -9.50
N ASP A 73 -9.42 -10.08 -9.90
CA ASP A 73 -10.68 -10.68 -9.49
C ASP A 73 -10.59 -11.23 -8.06
N GLN A 74 -9.40 -11.61 -7.62
CA GLN A 74 -9.10 -12.10 -6.28
C GLN A 74 -7.80 -11.50 -5.76
N ALA A 75 -7.63 -11.50 -4.44
CA ALA A 75 -6.39 -11.02 -3.84
C ALA A 75 -5.20 -11.90 -4.23
N VAL A 76 -4.03 -11.30 -4.31
CA VAL A 76 -2.75 -11.95 -4.64
C VAL A 76 -1.75 -11.71 -3.52
N TYR A 77 -1.03 -12.78 -3.13
CA TYR A 77 0.09 -12.68 -2.21
C TYR A 77 1.36 -13.26 -2.82
N LEU A 78 2.27 -12.40 -3.21
CA LEU A 78 3.58 -12.72 -3.76
C LEU A 78 4.60 -12.80 -2.62
N LYS A 79 4.65 -13.96 -1.97
CA LYS A 79 5.40 -14.18 -0.72
C LYS A 79 6.89 -13.84 -0.84
N GLU A 80 7.55 -14.24 -1.92
CA GLU A 80 8.99 -14.00 -2.13
C GLU A 80 9.31 -12.50 -2.25
N LEU A 81 8.38 -11.72 -2.79
CA LEU A 81 8.49 -10.26 -2.92
C LEU A 81 7.96 -9.52 -1.70
N GLN A 82 7.24 -10.20 -0.82
CA GLN A 82 6.52 -9.57 0.30
C GLN A 82 5.50 -8.51 -0.19
N ILE A 83 4.73 -8.85 -1.23
CA ILE A 83 3.72 -7.96 -1.82
C ILE A 83 2.35 -8.63 -1.72
N PHE A 84 1.40 -7.94 -1.08
CA PHE A 84 -0.01 -8.30 -1.06
C PHE A 84 -0.83 -7.24 -1.80
N ILE A 85 -1.75 -7.69 -2.66
CA ILE A 85 -2.65 -6.81 -3.42
C ILE A 85 -4.07 -7.38 -3.31
N GLY A 86 -4.99 -6.57 -2.81
CA GLY A 86 -6.39 -6.91 -2.61
C GLY A 86 -7.19 -7.04 -3.90
N SER A 87 -8.31 -7.76 -3.82
CA SER A 87 -9.26 -7.95 -4.92
C SER A 87 -9.83 -6.63 -5.42
N GLY A 88 -10.27 -6.58 -6.67
CA GLY A 88 -10.82 -5.37 -7.31
C GLY A 88 -9.79 -4.32 -7.68
N THR A 89 -8.54 -4.44 -7.19
CA THR A 89 -7.46 -3.48 -7.46
C THR A 89 -7.06 -3.51 -8.93
N ARG A 90 -6.84 -2.33 -9.49
CA ARG A 90 -6.37 -2.13 -10.87
C ARG A 90 -4.92 -1.72 -10.87
N LEU A 91 -4.14 -2.34 -11.77
CA LEU A 91 -2.74 -2.01 -12.00
C LEU A 91 -2.58 -1.57 -13.45
N GLU A 92 -2.02 -0.41 -13.66
CA GLU A 92 -1.72 0.10 -15.00
C GLU A 92 -0.29 -0.23 -15.43
N PRO A 93 -0.01 -0.33 -16.75
CA PRO A 93 1.32 -0.59 -17.27
C PRO A 93 2.36 0.42 -16.78
N SER A 94 3.60 -0.02 -16.68
CA SER A 94 4.75 0.76 -16.19
C SER A 94 4.73 1.09 -14.70
N THR A 95 3.79 0.53 -13.94
CA THR A 95 3.83 0.56 -12.48
C THR A 95 4.94 -0.34 -11.96
N ILE A 96 5.67 0.14 -10.95
CA ILE A 96 6.67 -0.63 -10.21
C ILE A 96 6.24 -0.70 -8.75
N ILE A 97 6.18 -1.94 -8.21
CA ILE A 97 5.86 -2.16 -6.81
C ILE A 97 6.98 -2.98 -6.18
N LYS A 98 7.60 -2.46 -5.13
CA LYS A 98 8.59 -3.18 -4.32
C LYS A 98 8.01 -3.55 -2.95
N GLY A 99 8.44 -4.68 -2.43
CA GLY A 99 8.07 -5.11 -1.08
C GLY A 99 9.01 -4.61 0.03
N PRO A 100 8.60 -4.71 1.29
CA PRO A 100 7.27 -5.17 1.70
C PRO A 100 6.19 -4.12 1.42
N THR A 101 5.06 -4.56 0.87
CA THR A 101 3.95 -3.66 0.52
C THR A 101 2.61 -4.39 0.66
N VAL A 102 1.65 -3.72 1.28
CA VAL A 102 0.24 -4.14 1.34
C VAL A 102 -0.60 -3.11 0.63
N ILE A 103 -1.30 -3.52 -0.42
CA ILE A 103 -2.30 -2.74 -1.14
C ILE A 103 -3.65 -3.39 -0.86
N GLY A 104 -4.60 -2.60 -0.37
CA GLY A 104 -5.96 -3.02 -0.05
C GLY A 104 -6.80 -3.36 -1.27
N GLU A 105 -8.08 -3.57 -1.04
CA GLU A 105 -9.06 -3.85 -2.09
C GLU A 105 -9.43 -2.60 -2.88
N ASN A 106 -9.88 -2.79 -4.12
CA ASN A 106 -10.45 -1.73 -4.96
C ASN A 106 -9.56 -0.51 -5.16
N CYS A 107 -8.25 -0.66 -5.03
CA CYS A 107 -7.28 0.41 -5.27
C CYS A 107 -7.06 0.66 -6.77
N ASP A 108 -6.52 1.84 -7.08
CA ASP A 108 -6.17 2.24 -8.45
C ASP A 108 -4.68 2.65 -8.49
N ILE A 109 -3.84 1.76 -9.02
CA ILE A 109 -2.40 1.99 -9.12
C ILE A 109 -2.10 2.32 -10.58
N ARG A 110 -1.87 3.59 -10.83
CA ARG A 110 -1.86 4.14 -12.19
C ARG A 110 -0.49 4.09 -12.84
N GLN A 111 -0.50 4.33 -14.14
CA GLN A 111 0.69 4.31 -14.99
C GLN A 111 1.88 5.08 -14.39
N GLY A 112 3.03 4.42 -14.34
CA GLY A 112 4.27 5.04 -13.86
C GLY A 112 4.32 5.27 -12.35
N ALA A 113 3.35 4.76 -11.56
CA ALA A 113 3.46 4.78 -10.12
C ALA A 113 4.66 3.96 -9.65
N TYR A 114 5.41 4.49 -8.69
CA TYR A 114 6.57 3.83 -8.10
C TYR A 114 6.39 3.64 -6.60
N VAL A 115 6.01 2.43 -6.20
CA VAL A 115 5.86 2.01 -4.80
C VAL A 115 7.17 1.37 -4.36
N ARG A 116 7.93 2.04 -3.48
CA ARG A 116 9.32 1.67 -3.15
C ARG A 116 9.46 0.74 -1.95
N GLY A 117 8.38 0.21 -1.44
CA GLY A 117 8.38 -0.65 -0.25
C GLY A 117 8.12 0.09 1.06
N ASN A 118 7.86 -0.71 2.10
CA ASN A 118 7.34 -0.22 3.37
C ASN A 118 6.08 0.63 3.18
N VAL A 119 5.14 0.15 2.37
CA VAL A 119 3.92 0.88 2.03
C VAL A 119 2.69 0.08 2.44
N PHE A 120 1.82 0.73 3.18
CA PHE A 120 0.46 0.29 3.41
C PHE A 120 -0.49 1.23 2.67
N ALA A 121 -1.31 0.71 1.78
CA ALA A 121 -2.44 1.41 1.18
C ALA A 121 -3.72 0.68 1.57
N GLY A 122 -4.64 1.38 2.22
CA GLY A 122 -5.95 0.86 2.61
C GLY A 122 -6.86 0.59 1.41
N GLU A 123 -8.14 0.34 1.68
CA GLU A 123 -9.13 0.12 0.64
C GLU A 123 -9.36 1.39 -0.20
N GLY A 124 -9.57 1.23 -1.50
CA GLY A 124 -9.99 2.30 -2.40
C GLY A 124 -8.98 3.44 -2.60
N CYS A 125 -7.72 3.22 -2.25
CA CYS A 125 -6.67 4.23 -2.43
C CYS A 125 -6.30 4.41 -3.91
N VAL A 126 -5.88 5.63 -4.26
CA VAL A 126 -5.32 5.95 -5.57
C VAL A 126 -3.85 6.35 -5.42
N ILE A 127 -2.96 5.55 -6.02
CA ILE A 127 -1.55 5.92 -6.25
C ILE A 127 -1.43 6.23 -7.73
N GLY A 128 -1.45 7.53 -8.04
CA GLY A 128 -1.71 8.02 -9.37
C GLY A 128 -0.51 8.05 -10.29
N HIS A 129 -0.72 8.67 -11.44
CA HIS A 129 0.27 8.76 -12.50
C HIS A 129 1.57 9.41 -12.02
N ALA A 130 2.69 8.71 -12.24
CA ALA A 130 4.03 9.16 -11.87
C ALA A 130 4.16 9.62 -10.40
N THR A 131 3.41 8.96 -9.50
CA THR A 131 3.48 9.19 -8.05
C THR A 131 4.45 8.20 -7.43
N GLU A 132 5.37 8.70 -6.62
CA GLU A 132 6.31 7.88 -5.85
C GLU A 132 5.87 7.79 -4.40
N VAL A 133 5.86 6.56 -3.84
CA VAL A 133 5.51 6.31 -2.43
C VAL A 133 6.54 5.43 -1.76
N LYS A 134 7.03 5.82 -0.59
CA LYS A 134 7.91 4.99 0.23
C LYS A 134 7.61 5.16 1.72
N ASN A 135 7.81 4.10 2.50
CA ASN A 135 7.72 4.10 3.97
C ASN A 135 6.51 4.92 4.48
N SER A 136 5.32 4.61 3.98
CA SER A 136 4.12 5.43 4.20
C SER A 136 2.87 4.60 4.40
N ILE A 137 1.92 5.19 5.13
CA ILE A 137 0.58 4.65 5.35
C ILE A 137 -0.43 5.56 4.65
N LEU A 138 -1.14 5.02 3.68
CA LEU A 138 -2.28 5.65 3.03
C LEU A 138 -3.54 4.98 3.58
N MET A 139 -4.34 5.70 4.36
CA MET A 139 -5.58 5.16 4.90
C MET A 139 -6.66 5.11 3.82
N ASP A 140 -7.75 4.37 4.07
CA ASP A 140 -8.80 4.10 3.08
C ASP A 140 -9.24 5.35 2.32
N HIS A 141 -9.43 5.19 1.02
CA HIS A 141 -9.92 6.21 0.10
C HIS A 141 -9.05 7.47 0.04
N SER A 142 -7.78 7.37 0.41
CA SER A 142 -6.85 8.46 0.16
C SER A 142 -6.34 8.43 -1.28
N GLU A 143 -6.15 9.60 -1.86
CA GLU A 143 -5.83 9.76 -3.26
C GLU A 143 -4.61 10.68 -3.46
N ALA A 144 -3.66 10.23 -4.25
CA ALA A 144 -2.54 11.01 -4.77
C ALA A 144 -2.50 10.83 -6.29
N GLY A 145 -3.37 11.55 -6.98
CA GLY A 145 -3.72 11.26 -8.37
C GLY A 145 -2.63 11.48 -9.41
N HIS A 146 -1.71 12.43 -9.20
CA HIS A 146 -0.74 12.83 -10.21
C HIS A 146 0.52 13.46 -9.60
N PHE A 147 1.70 13.02 -10.06
CA PHE A 147 3.00 13.69 -9.84
C PHE A 147 3.29 14.03 -8.37
N ASN A 148 3.03 13.11 -7.45
CA ASN A 148 3.29 13.31 -6.05
C ASN A 148 4.49 12.51 -5.56
N TYR A 149 5.13 13.02 -4.50
CA TYR A 149 6.07 12.26 -3.69
C TYR A 149 5.52 12.11 -2.28
N ILE A 150 5.34 10.88 -1.83
CA ILE A 150 4.87 10.54 -0.48
C ILE A 150 5.94 9.69 0.19
N GLY A 151 6.67 10.30 1.11
CA GLY A 151 7.72 9.61 1.85
C GLY A 151 7.59 9.86 3.35
N ASP A 152 7.78 8.79 4.14
CA ASP A 152 7.77 8.84 5.59
C ASP A 152 6.51 9.55 6.15
N SER A 153 5.36 9.25 5.56
CA SER A 153 4.11 9.99 5.74
C SER A 153 2.93 9.09 6.09
N ILE A 154 1.94 9.67 6.76
CA ILE A 154 0.64 9.03 7.01
C ILE A 154 -0.44 9.93 6.44
N LEU A 155 -1.15 9.46 5.41
CA LEU A 155 -2.33 10.11 4.87
C LEU A 155 -3.57 9.55 5.55
N GLY A 156 -4.38 10.43 6.12
CA GLY A 156 -5.67 10.07 6.71
C GLY A 156 -6.68 9.62 5.65
N ARG A 157 -7.81 9.07 6.11
CA ARG A 157 -8.89 8.64 5.21
C ARG A 157 -9.44 9.81 4.40
N HIS A 158 -9.80 9.53 3.14
CA HIS A 158 -10.38 10.51 2.21
C HIS A 158 -9.54 11.76 1.95
N VAL A 159 -8.24 11.72 2.27
CA VAL A 159 -7.32 12.79 1.88
C VAL A 159 -7.13 12.74 0.37
N ASN A 160 -7.28 13.86 -0.30
CA ASN A 160 -6.97 14.01 -1.72
C ASN A 160 -5.83 15.02 -1.88
N MET A 161 -4.69 14.54 -2.38
CA MET A 161 -3.53 15.38 -2.67
C MET A 161 -3.63 15.96 -4.08
N GLY A 162 -3.46 17.26 -4.21
CA GLY A 162 -3.33 17.91 -5.51
C GLY A 162 -2.08 17.44 -6.28
N ALA A 163 -2.03 17.73 -7.57
CA ALA A 163 -0.87 17.39 -8.38
C ALA A 163 0.37 18.19 -7.93
N GLY A 164 1.48 17.48 -7.73
CA GLY A 164 2.75 18.11 -7.35
C GLY A 164 2.79 18.66 -5.91
N SER A 165 2.00 18.06 -5.02
CA SER A 165 2.00 18.43 -3.60
C SER A 165 3.20 17.84 -2.86
#